data_b8f5c60bbe8a94916ea0c85bcf5e70dd
#
_entry.id   b8f5c60bbe8a94916ea0c85bcf5e70dd
#
_cell.length_a   1.000
_cell.length_b   1.000
_cell.length_c   1.000
_cell.angle_alpha   90.00
_cell.angle_beta   90.00
_cell.angle_gamma   90.00
#
_symmetry.space_group_name_H-M   'P 1'
#
loop_
_entity.id
_entity.type
_entity.pdbx_description
1 polymer ?
#
loop_
_entity_poly.entity_id
_entity_poly.type
_entity_poly.pdbx_seq_one_letter_code
_entity_poly.pdbx_strand_id
1 'polypeptide(L)'
;MNETVKVIRFHQTGGSDVLSIEEIQLSQLKKNEVLVRVQAVAMSRLDLLWRAGSHFEEPEFPAQIGYDAAGIVESIGPEVKTLKVGYLVSTFPAVSLLDYAAHGEAIIYPETALIVYPKSLTPVQAASVNTGLFTAYFALLELADLKRDQHVVITAASSSMGIAAIQMAKAIGAKSIAVTRSEAKKEALLGVGADQVIIAGREDVQQSIFELTAGLGTEVIYDAVAGPGLEELVWATKRFGHVIVYGHLGALEYCTLLPLGACFLRAIKVHSSFQVFDFTGHPRLGFQAKTAAVERAKKFISDGLASKLFSAKIDRVFFGLDEYAAAHRYMETNDQIGKIAVALSN
;
A
#
# COMPACT_ATOMS: atom_id res chain seq x y z
N MET A 1 10.05 25.96 -17.77
CA MET A 1 9.94 24.86 -18.72
C MET A 1 8.58 24.95 -19.38
N ASN A 2 8.50 24.93 -20.71
CA ASN A 2 7.21 24.90 -21.43
C ASN A 2 6.96 23.47 -21.94
N GLU A 3 7.22 22.48 -21.11
CA GLU A 3 7.02 21.09 -21.49
C GLU A 3 5.59 20.67 -21.19
N THR A 4 4.94 20.04 -22.17
CA THR A 4 3.61 19.46 -22.06
C THR A 4 3.75 17.94 -21.90
N VAL A 5 3.01 17.37 -20.98
CA VAL A 5 3.04 15.93 -20.67
C VAL A 5 1.63 15.40 -20.51
N LYS A 6 1.43 14.13 -20.84
CA LYS A 6 0.15 13.44 -20.64
C LYS A 6 0.03 12.94 -19.22
N VAL A 7 -1.13 13.18 -18.62
CA VAL A 7 -1.48 12.70 -17.27
C VAL A 7 -2.88 12.12 -17.28
N ILE A 8 -3.19 11.32 -16.26
CA ILE A 8 -4.55 10.84 -16.03
C ILE A 8 -5.32 11.86 -15.19
N ARG A 9 -6.49 12.26 -15.68
CA ARG A 9 -7.41 13.21 -15.03
C ARG A 9 -8.85 12.71 -15.02
N PHE A 10 -9.65 13.32 -14.16
CA PHE A 10 -11.10 13.17 -14.15
C PHE A 10 -11.76 14.48 -13.68
N HIS A 11 -13.00 14.73 -14.16
CA HIS A 11 -13.75 15.98 -13.96
C HIS A 11 -14.98 15.81 -13.08
N GLN A 12 -15.26 14.57 -12.69
CA GLN A 12 -16.34 14.18 -11.78
C GLN A 12 -16.01 12.83 -11.17
N THR A 13 -16.57 12.52 -10.02
CA THR A 13 -16.46 11.20 -9.43
C THR A 13 -17.26 10.17 -10.22
N GLY A 14 -16.80 8.91 -10.22
CA GLY A 14 -17.51 7.85 -10.95
C GLY A 14 -16.73 6.57 -11.13
N GLY A 15 -17.15 5.76 -12.08
CA GLY A 15 -16.48 4.53 -12.52
C GLY A 15 -15.20 4.82 -13.31
N SER A 16 -14.58 3.78 -13.87
CA SER A 16 -13.34 3.92 -14.66
C SER A 16 -13.51 4.73 -15.95
N ASP A 17 -14.73 4.95 -16.37
CA ASP A 17 -15.13 5.73 -17.54
C ASP A 17 -14.95 7.24 -17.38
N VAL A 18 -14.83 7.75 -16.16
CA VAL A 18 -14.54 9.16 -15.92
C VAL A 18 -13.07 9.54 -16.13
N LEU A 19 -12.18 8.54 -16.27
CA LEU A 19 -10.75 8.76 -16.46
C LEU A 19 -10.43 9.16 -17.88
N SER A 20 -9.70 10.25 -18.04
CA SER A 20 -9.23 10.79 -19.32
C SER A 20 -7.72 10.98 -19.31
N ILE A 21 -7.11 10.91 -20.51
CA ILE A 21 -5.73 11.31 -20.74
C ILE A 21 -5.76 12.75 -21.20
N GLU A 22 -5.06 13.62 -20.50
CA GLU A 22 -4.99 15.04 -20.81
C GLU A 22 -3.56 15.54 -20.86
N GLU A 23 -3.31 16.50 -21.73
CA GLU A 23 -2.04 17.21 -21.79
C GLU A 23 -2.06 18.40 -20.83
N ILE A 24 -1.04 18.47 -19.96
CA ILE A 24 -0.84 19.59 -19.06
C ILE A 24 0.56 20.19 -19.24
N GLN A 25 0.69 21.48 -19.01
CA GLN A 25 2.00 22.11 -18.89
C GLN A 25 2.56 21.84 -17.51
N LEU A 26 3.83 21.39 -17.45
CA LEU A 26 4.54 21.25 -16.19
C LEU A 26 4.79 22.60 -15.56
N SER A 27 4.51 22.73 -14.27
CA SER A 27 4.85 23.91 -13.47
C SER A 27 6.37 24.03 -13.28
N GLN A 28 6.82 25.19 -12.81
CA GLN A 28 8.21 25.34 -12.36
C GLN A 28 8.42 24.56 -11.06
N LEU A 29 9.59 23.93 -10.94
CA LEU A 29 9.97 23.22 -9.70
C LEU A 29 10.07 24.22 -8.53
N LYS A 30 9.46 23.88 -7.43
CA LYS A 30 9.75 24.52 -6.14
C LYS A 30 11.13 24.06 -5.65
N LYS A 31 11.62 24.69 -4.60
CA LYS A 31 13.00 24.53 -4.12
C LYS A 31 13.39 23.09 -3.77
N ASN A 32 12.45 22.31 -3.21
CA ASN A 32 12.65 20.94 -2.73
C ASN A 32 11.93 19.90 -3.59
N GLU A 33 11.53 20.25 -4.82
CA GLU A 33 10.85 19.37 -5.75
C GLU A 33 11.80 18.79 -6.79
N VAL A 34 11.39 17.68 -7.33
CA VAL A 34 12.10 16.87 -8.32
C VAL A 34 11.15 16.59 -9.48
N LEU A 35 11.61 16.79 -10.71
CA LEU A 35 10.93 16.30 -11.90
C LEU A 35 11.39 14.87 -12.16
N VAL A 36 10.42 13.97 -12.23
CA VAL A 36 10.65 12.55 -12.53
C VAL A 36 9.97 12.19 -13.84
N ARG A 37 10.73 11.67 -14.80
CA ARG A 37 10.20 11.03 -16.02
C ARG A 37 9.71 9.65 -15.62
N VAL A 38 8.39 9.43 -15.67
CA VAL A 38 7.74 8.21 -15.21
C VAL A 38 7.90 7.11 -16.25
N GLN A 39 8.30 5.93 -15.80
CA GLN A 39 8.44 4.74 -16.63
C GLN A 39 7.38 3.67 -16.31
N ALA A 40 6.82 3.71 -15.10
CA ALA A 40 5.73 2.84 -14.71
C ALA A 40 4.92 3.48 -13.56
N VAL A 41 3.62 3.19 -13.55
CA VAL A 41 2.72 3.48 -12.45
C VAL A 41 2.07 2.19 -11.96
N ALA A 42 1.62 2.15 -10.71
CA ALA A 42 0.97 0.97 -10.16
C ALA A 42 -0.32 1.32 -9.43
N MET A 43 -1.35 0.49 -9.67
CA MET A 43 -2.70 0.73 -9.15
C MET A 43 -2.79 0.39 -7.67
N SER A 44 -3.50 1.22 -6.94
CA SER A 44 -3.84 1.01 -5.54
C SER A 44 -5.36 1.11 -5.32
N ARG A 45 -5.87 0.50 -4.26
CA ARG A 45 -7.30 0.65 -3.92
C ARG A 45 -7.66 2.11 -3.61
N LEU A 46 -6.71 2.87 -3.09
CA LEU A 46 -6.91 4.30 -2.83
C LEU A 46 -7.20 5.10 -4.10
N ASP A 47 -6.63 4.70 -5.25
CA ASP A 47 -6.90 5.35 -6.54
C ASP A 47 -8.35 5.15 -6.97
N LEU A 48 -8.91 3.94 -6.73
CA LEU A 48 -10.32 3.66 -7.01
C LEU A 48 -11.23 4.47 -6.09
N LEU A 49 -10.90 4.55 -4.80
CA LEU A 49 -11.66 5.33 -3.81
C LEU A 49 -11.59 6.84 -4.13
N TRP A 50 -10.43 7.35 -4.54
CA TRP A 50 -10.24 8.72 -4.96
C TRP A 50 -11.13 9.09 -6.13
N ARG A 51 -11.07 8.29 -7.19
CA ARG A 51 -11.92 8.47 -8.38
C ARG A 51 -13.42 8.36 -8.04
N ALA A 52 -13.80 7.44 -7.14
CA ALA A 52 -15.20 7.23 -6.76
C ALA A 52 -15.74 8.28 -5.75
N GLY A 53 -14.89 9.18 -5.23
CA GLY A 53 -15.29 10.14 -4.20
C GLY A 53 -15.50 9.51 -2.81
N SER A 54 -14.89 8.35 -2.57
CA SER A 54 -14.95 7.63 -1.28
C SER A 54 -13.60 7.60 -0.55
N HIS A 55 -12.66 8.43 -1.00
CA HIS A 55 -11.37 8.64 -0.34
C HIS A 55 -11.55 9.55 0.89
N PHE A 56 -10.60 9.56 1.82
CA PHE A 56 -10.63 10.43 3.00
C PHE A 56 -10.40 11.93 2.69
N GLU A 57 -9.87 12.25 1.50
CA GLU A 57 -9.88 13.60 0.93
C GLU A 57 -10.90 13.65 -0.22
N GLU A 58 -11.50 14.82 -0.45
CA GLU A 58 -12.39 15.05 -1.59
C GLU A 58 -11.58 15.59 -2.79
N PRO A 59 -11.76 15.03 -4.01
CA PRO A 59 -11.06 15.52 -5.18
C PRO A 59 -11.54 16.93 -5.60
N GLU A 60 -10.60 17.81 -5.93
CA GLU A 60 -10.86 19.10 -6.56
C GLU A 60 -10.71 18.95 -8.07
N PHE A 61 -11.76 19.29 -8.83
CA PHE A 61 -11.79 19.07 -10.28
C PHE A 61 -11.20 20.26 -11.10
N PRO A 62 -10.45 19.96 -12.17
CA PRO A 62 -10.07 18.65 -12.69
C PRO A 62 -9.01 17.99 -11.82
N ALA A 63 -9.27 16.77 -11.33
CA ALA A 63 -8.40 16.06 -10.41
C ALA A 63 -7.44 15.12 -11.14
N GLN A 64 -6.19 15.05 -10.69
CA GLN A 64 -5.23 14.01 -11.08
C GLN A 64 -5.32 12.83 -10.11
N ILE A 65 -4.61 11.73 -10.39
CA ILE A 65 -4.73 10.48 -9.67
C ILE A 65 -3.37 9.81 -9.46
N GLY A 66 -3.26 8.97 -8.43
CA GLY A 66 -2.21 7.98 -8.23
C GLY A 66 -1.16 8.34 -7.20
N TYR A 67 -0.77 7.32 -6.42
CA TYR A 67 0.30 7.40 -5.43
C TYR A 67 1.59 6.72 -5.90
N ASP A 68 1.48 5.66 -6.70
CA ASP A 68 2.57 4.72 -6.96
C ASP A 68 3.16 4.90 -8.37
N ALA A 69 4.35 5.48 -8.46
CA ALA A 69 5.10 5.62 -9.71
C ALA A 69 6.58 5.31 -9.53
N ALA A 70 7.25 4.98 -10.62
CA ALA A 70 8.70 4.85 -10.68
C ALA A 70 9.23 5.41 -11.99
N GLY A 71 10.42 6.00 -11.94
CA GLY A 71 11.02 6.63 -13.10
C GLY A 71 12.43 7.14 -12.83
N ILE A 72 12.84 8.10 -13.66
CA ILE A 72 14.19 8.68 -13.64
C ILE A 72 14.08 10.16 -13.28
N VAL A 73 14.93 10.59 -12.36
CA VAL A 73 15.07 12.02 -12.02
C VAL A 73 15.61 12.77 -13.24
N GLU A 74 14.86 13.73 -13.75
CA GLU A 74 15.20 14.54 -14.92
C GLU A 74 15.74 15.91 -14.54
N SER A 75 15.14 16.56 -13.53
CA SER A 75 15.67 17.79 -12.95
C SER A 75 15.32 17.92 -11.46
N ILE A 76 16.06 18.78 -10.77
CA ILE A 76 15.94 18.97 -9.31
C ILE A 76 15.87 20.45 -8.97
N GLY A 77 15.08 20.78 -7.93
CA GLY A 77 15.05 22.11 -7.33
C GLY A 77 16.34 22.43 -6.55
N PRO A 78 16.62 23.72 -6.32
CA PRO A 78 17.92 24.16 -5.76
C PRO A 78 18.18 23.74 -4.30
N GLU A 79 17.17 23.30 -3.55
CA GLU A 79 17.31 22.85 -2.16
C GLU A 79 17.24 21.31 -2.02
N VAL A 80 17.12 20.56 -3.13
CA VAL A 80 17.19 19.09 -3.14
C VAL A 80 18.60 18.64 -2.77
N LYS A 81 18.73 17.71 -1.82
CA LYS A 81 20.02 17.34 -1.21
C LYS A 81 20.43 15.89 -1.47
N THR A 82 19.48 14.99 -1.55
CA THR A 82 19.73 13.53 -1.54
C THR A 82 19.59 12.89 -2.92
N LEU A 83 18.87 13.55 -3.83
CA LEU A 83 18.62 13.06 -5.18
C LEU A 83 19.48 13.80 -6.23
N LYS A 84 19.79 13.11 -7.33
CA LYS A 84 20.55 13.66 -8.48
C LYS A 84 19.87 13.27 -9.77
N VAL A 85 20.04 14.09 -10.80
CA VAL A 85 19.63 13.76 -12.18
C VAL A 85 20.18 12.40 -12.58
N GLY A 86 19.34 11.57 -13.18
CA GLY A 86 19.64 10.20 -13.58
C GLY A 86 19.41 9.14 -12.50
N TYR A 87 19.04 9.51 -11.27
CA TYR A 87 18.71 8.54 -10.25
C TYR A 87 17.37 7.85 -10.57
N LEU A 88 17.33 6.54 -10.33
CA LEU A 88 16.13 5.73 -10.40
C LEU A 88 15.35 5.90 -9.09
N VAL A 89 14.15 6.45 -9.17
CA VAL A 89 13.34 6.74 -7.99
C VAL A 89 11.92 6.20 -8.12
N SER A 90 11.34 5.86 -7.00
CA SER A 90 9.91 5.53 -6.89
C SER A 90 9.28 6.32 -5.76
N THR A 91 8.00 6.59 -5.91
CA THR A 91 7.18 7.28 -4.90
C THR A 91 6.86 6.37 -3.74
N PHE A 92 6.55 6.94 -2.60
CA PHE A 92 5.85 6.27 -1.50
C PHE A 92 4.83 7.24 -0.88
N PRO A 93 3.77 6.75 -0.22
CA PRO A 93 2.67 7.60 0.24
C PRO A 93 3.13 8.51 1.39
N ALA A 94 3.34 9.78 1.07
CA ALA A 94 3.76 10.85 1.99
C ALA A 94 3.24 12.24 1.55
N VAL A 95 2.23 12.25 0.67
CA VAL A 95 1.68 13.49 0.08
C VAL A 95 0.17 13.38 -0.06
N SER A 96 -0.51 14.54 -0.14
CA SER A 96 -1.91 14.64 -0.56
C SER A 96 -2.01 14.54 -2.09
N LEU A 97 -3.05 13.84 -2.59
CA LEU A 97 -3.37 13.81 -4.02
C LEU A 97 -3.85 15.17 -4.55
N LEU A 98 -4.30 16.06 -3.68
CA LEU A 98 -4.63 17.45 -4.04
C LEU A 98 -3.39 18.26 -4.41
N ASP A 99 -2.23 17.92 -3.87
CA ASP A 99 -0.98 18.64 -4.12
C ASP A 99 -0.09 17.91 -5.13
N TYR A 100 -0.04 16.55 -5.06
CA TYR A 100 0.87 15.73 -5.84
C TYR A 100 0.22 14.42 -6.23
N ALA A 101 0.02 14.21 -7.52
CA ALA A 101 -0.45 12.95 -8.08
C ALA A 101 0.63 12.35 -8.99
N ALA A 102 0.66 11.02 -9.09
CA ALA A 102 1.80 10.30 -9.66
C ALA A 102 1.54 9.63 -11.01
N HIS A 103 0.30 9.63 -11.54
CA HIS A 103 -0.01 8.88 -12.75
C HIS A 103 -0.03 9.78 -14.00
N GLY A 104 1.10 9.76 -14.73
CA GLY A 104 1.33 10.49 -15.96
C GLY A 104 2.73 10.21 -16.52
N GLU A 105 3.10 10.82 -17.64
CA GLU A 105 4.41 10.66 -18.29
C GLU A 105 5.56 11.31 -17.50
N ALA A 106 5.23 12.37 -16.75
CA ALA A 106 6.17 13.00 -15.83
C ALA A 106 5.41 13.56 -14.62
N ILE A 107 6.09 13.63 -13.49
CA ILE A 107 5.56 14.16 -12.24
C ILE A 107 6.55 15.11 -11.60
N ILE A 108 6.03 16.13 -10.94
CA ILE A 108 6.79 16.95 -10.00
C ILE A 108 6.43 16.48 -8.60
N TYR A 109 7.45 16.09 -7.83
CA TYR A 109 7.24 15.44 -6.52
C TYR A 109 8.24 15.95 -5.49
N PRO A 110 7.86 16.07 -4.21
CA PRO A 110 8.81 16.48 -3.19
C PRO A 110 9.88 15.39 -2.97
N GLU A 111 11.14 15.79 -2.78
CA GLU A 111 12.25 14.88 -2.51
C GLU A 111 11.94 13.91 -1.36
N THR A 112 11.23 14.39 -0.34
CA THR A 112 10.89 13.62 0.86
C THR A 112 9.95 12.44 0.62
N ALA A 113 9.18 12.46 -0.48
CA ALA A 113 8.25 11.41 -0.88
C ALA A 113 8.80 10.49 -1.99
N LEU A 114 10.10 10.55 -2.24
CA LEU A 114 10.82 9.72 -3.20
C LEU A 114 11.86 8.85 -2.50
N ILE A 115 12.09 7.66 -3.04
CA ILE A 115 13.12 6.72 -2.60
C ILE A 115 13.87 6.18 -3.81
N VAL A 116 15.20 6.10 -3.69
CA VAL A 116 16.03 5.47 -4.73
C VAL A 116 15.85 3.96 -4.69
N TYR A 117 15.57 3.35 -5.84
CA TYR A 117 15.46 1.90 -5.93
C TYR A 117 16.68 1.26 -6.64
N PRO A 118 17.03 0.01 -6.31
CA PRO A 118 18.18 -0.67 -6.90
C PRO A 118 17.96 -0.99 -8.38
N LYS A 119 19.03 -0.89 -9.20
CA LYS A 119 19.00 -1.20 -10.64
C LYS A 119 18.55 -2.63 -10.98
N SER A 120 18.51 -3.51 -10.01
CA SER A 120 17.99 -4.89 -10.17
C SER A 120 16.48 -4.97 -10.31
N LEU A 121 15.74 -3.90 -9.95
CA LEU A 121 14.31 -3.81 -10.15
C LEU A 121 13.98 -3.15 -11.49
N THR A 122 12.97 -3.67 -12.17
CA THR A 122 12.34 -2.95 -13.28
C THR A 122 11.50 -1.79 -12.75
N PRO A 123 11.21 -0.76 -13.56
CA PRO A 123 10.32 0.33 -13.15
C PRO A 123 8.94 -0.16 -12.65
N VAL A 124 8.37 -1.17 -13.31
CA VAL A 124 7.10 -1.82 -12.90
C VAL A 124 7.22 -2.41 -11.48
N GLN A 125 8.32 -3.11 -11.18
CA GLN A 125 8.56 -3.64 -9.85
C GLN A 125 8.74 -2.53 -8.81
N ALA A 126 9.51 -1.50 -9.15
CA ALA A 126 9.79 -0.38 -8.25
C ALA A 126 8.53 0.44 -7.91
N ALA A 127 7.65 0.70 -8.89
CA ALA A 127 6.35 1.33 -8.66
C ALA A 127 5.41 0.47 -7.78
N SER A 128 5.64 -0.84 -7.71
CA SER A 128 4.69 -1.80 -7.14
C SER A 128 4.92 -2.15 -5.67
N VAL A 129 6.01 -1.72 -5.05
CA VAL A 129 6.43 -2.25 -3.73
C VAL A 129 6.23 -1.28 -2.57
N ASN A 130 6.43 0.02 -2.76
CA ASN A 130 6.62 0.94 -1.64
C ASN A 130 5.37 1.10 -0.78
N THR A 131 4.20 1.36 -1.35
CA THR A 131 2.97 1.56 -0.56
C THR A 131 2.71 0.37 0.37
N GLY A 132 2.85 -0.86 -0.13
CA GLY A 132 2.67 -2.06 0.68
C GLY A 132 3.75 -2.21 1.75
N LEU A 133 5.01 -2.05 1.40
CA LEU A 133 6.13 -2.25 2.33
C LEU A 133 6.17 -1.18 3.43
N PHE A 134 5.96 0.09 3.10
CA PHE A 134 5.90 1.15 4.12
C PHE A 134 4.73 0.97 5.07
N THR A 135 3.54 0.65 4.54
CA THR A 135 2.36 0.41 5.39
C THR A 135 2.57 -0.78 6.32
N ALA A 136 3.08 -1.90 5.80
CA ALA A 136 3.38 -3.08 6.61
C ALA A 136 4.50 -2.81 7.64
N TYR A 137 5.56 -2.08 7.25
CA TYR A 137 6.64 -1.73 8.17
C TYR A 137 6.11 -0.93 9.37
N PHE A 138 5.38 0.14 9.12
CA PHE A 138 4.87 0.98 10.21
C PHE A 138 3.84 0.26 11.07
N ALA A 139 2.94 -0.53 10.48
CA ALA A 139 1.95 -1.28 11.22
C ALA A 139 2.58 -2.38 12.09
N LEU A 140 3.45 -3.19 11.49
CA LEU A 140 3.95 -4.39 12.16
C LEU A 140 5.15 -4.09 13.07
N LEU A 141 6.08 -3.23 12.65
CA LEU A 141 7.32 -2.99 13.39
C LEU A 141 7.23 -1.77 14.31
N GLU A 142 6.74 -0.64 13.82
CA GLU A 142 6.72 0.61 14.60
C GLU A 142 5.51 0.69 15.55
N LEU A 143 4.35 0.17 15.15
CA LEU A 143 3.12 0.27 15.92
C LEU A 143 2.88 -0.95 16.82
N ALA A 144 2.98 -2.16 16.26
CA ALA A 144 2.72 -3.41 16.98
C ALA A 144 3.98 -4.00 17.62
N ASP A 145 5.17 -3.55 17.25
CA ASP A 145 6.45 -4.07 17.72
C ASP A 145 6.57 -5.60 17.58
N LEU A 146 6.07 -6.13 16.44
CA LEU A 146 6.06 -7.56 16.14
C LEU A 146 7.47 -8.13 16.14
N LYS A 147 7.67 -9.24 16.85
CA LYS A 147 8.98 -9.89 17.07
C LYS A 147 9.07 -11.23 16.36
N ARG A 148 10.31 -11.74 16.27
CA ARG A 148 10.60 -13.11 15.84
C ARG A 148 9.73 -14.11 16.61
N ASP A 149 9.29 -15.15 15.92
CA ASP A 149 8.47 -16.27 16.40
C ASP A 149 7.05 -15.89 16.89
N GLN A 150 6.68 -14.61 16.88
CA GLN A 150 5.31 -14.16 17.10
C GLN A 150 4.46 -14.35 15.84
N HIS A 151 3.13 -14.46 16.04
CA HIS A 151 2.18 -14.65 14.93
C HIS A 151 1.52 -13.35 14.52
N VAL A 152 1.33 -13.21 13.20
CA VAL A 152 0.50 -12.17 12.61
C VAL A 152 -0.52 -12.80 11.66
N VAL A 153 -1.80 -12.49 11.87
CA VAL A 153 -2.88 -12.83 10.94
C VAL A 153 -3.05 -11.69 9.95
N ILE A 154 -3.08 -12.01 8.67
CA ILE A 154 -3.15 -11.03 7.58
C ILE A 154 -4.38 -11.33 6.75
N THR A 155 -5.38 -10.44 6.76
CA THR A 155 -6.58 -10.58 5.92
C THR A 155 -6.37 -9.99 4.54
N ALA A 156 -7.25 -10.34 3.58
CA ALA A 156 -7.06 -10.00 2.16
C ALA A 156 -5.62 -10.28 1.69
N ALA A 157 -5.05 -11.37 2.16
CA ALA A 157 -3.62 -11.69 2.08
C ALA A 157 -3.08 -11.74 0.65
N SER A 158 -3.92 -12.02 -0.36
CA SER A 158 -3.54 -12.03 -1.77
C SER A 158 -3.41 -10.65 -2.42
N SER A 159 -3.79 -9.59 -1.70
CA SER A 159 -3.56 -8.22 -2.18
C SER A 159 -2.07 -7.86 -2.12
N SER A 160 -1.66 -6.82 -2.86
CA SER A 160 -0.29 -6.32 -2.80
C SER A 160 0.14 -5.90 -1.38
N MET A 161 -0.81 -5.38 -0.59
CA MET A 161 -0.61 -5.01 0.81
C MET A 161 -0.41 -6.23 1.71
N GLY A 162 -1.24 -7.26 1.54
CA GLY A 162 -1.13 -8.53 2.28
C GLY A 162 0.16 -9.26 1.96
N ILE A 163 0.56 -9.30 0.69
CA ILE A 163 1.83 -9.90 0.26
C ILE A 163 3.02 -9.15 0.87
N ALA A 164 3.00 -7.82 0.89
CA ALA A 164 4.02 -7.02 1.56
C ALA A 164 4.12 -7.34 3.06
N ALA A 165 2.99 -7.52 3.75
CA ALA A 165 2.95 -7.88 5.16
C ALA A 165 3.49 -9.30 5.40
N ILE A 166 3.18 -10.29 4.54
CA ILE A 166 3.76 -11.64 4.59
C ILE A 166 5.29 -11.57 4.47
N GLN A 167 5.80 -10.84 3.48
CA GLN A 167 7.24 -10.67 3.29
C GLN A 167 7.89 -9.94 4.46
N MET A 168 7.20 -8.94 5.03
CA MET A 168 7.67 -8.20 6.21
C MET A 168 7.77 -9.11 7.44
N ALA A 169 6.75 -9.93 7.71
CA ALA A 169 6.75 -10.92 8.79
C ALA A 169 7.92 -11.91 8.62
N LYS A 170 8.08 -12.45 7.43
CA LYS A 170 9.19 -13.36 7.09
C LYS A 170 10.55 -12.70 7.31
N ALA A 171 10.72 -11.44 6.94
CA ALA A 171 11.97 -10.68 7.06
C ALA A 171 12.45 -10.59 8.50
N ILE A 172 11.54 -10.48 9.46
CA ILE A 172 11.87 -10.40 10.90
C ILE A 172 11.79 -11.74 11.62
N GLY A 173 11.41 -12.82 10.89
CA GLY A 173 11.27 -14.15 11.47
C GLY A 173 9.98 -14.37 12.27
N ALA A 174 8.96 -13.52 12.07
CA ALA A 174 7.62 -13.74 12.59
C ALA A 174 6.86 -14.77 11.74
N LYS A 175 5.79 -15.35 12.29
CA LYS A 175 4.95 -16.36 11.65
C LYS A 175 3.70 -15.74 11.07
N SER A 176 3.53 -15.82 9.76
CA SER A 176 2.38 -15.25 9.06
C SER A 176 1.28 -16.29 8.84
N ILE A 177 0.04 -15.93 9.21
CA ILE A 177 -1.19 -16.68 8.94
C ILE A 177 -1.99 -15.85 7.93
N ALA A 178 -1.97 -16.25 6.68
CA ALA A 178 -2.66 -15.56 5.60
C ALA A 178 -4.13 -15.99 5.54
N VAL A 179 -5.06 -15.03 5.50
CA VAL A 179 -6.50 -15.32 5.37
C VAL A 179 -6.98 -14.89 3.98
N THR A 180 -7.59 -15.81 3.24
CA THR A 180 -8.17 -15.57 1.91
C THR A 180 -9.52 -16.26 1.77
N ARG A 181 -10.39 -15.75 0.90
CA ARG A 181 -11.68 -16.39 0.56
C ARG A 181 -11.54 -17.44 -0.55
N SER A 182 -10.44 -17.43 -1.27
CA SER A 182 -10.24 -18.26 -2.47
C SER A 182 -9.16 -19.31 -2.23
N GLU A 183 -9.56 -20.57 -2.30
CA GLU A 183 -8.61 -21.69 -2.24
C GLU A 183 -7.61 -21.67 -3.40
N ALA A 184 -8.02 -21.22 -4.58
CA ALA A 184 -7.15 -21.08 -5.74
C ALA A 184 -5.95 -20.15 -5.49
N LYS A 185 -6.03 -19.28 -4.48
CA LYS A 185 -4.94 -18.36 -4.10
C LYS A 185 -3.97 -18.94 -3.05
N LYS A 186 -4.29 -20.13 -2.47
CA LYS A 186 -3.51 -20.73 -1.37
C LYS A 186 -2.05 -20.98 -1.75
N GLU A 187 -1.82 -21.69 -2.87
CA GLU A 187 -0.46 -22.01 -3.32
C GLU A 187 0.37 -20.74 -3.62
N ALA A 188 -0.26 -19.72 -4.18
CA ALA A 188 0.41 -18.44 -4.43
C ALA A 188 0.83 -17.74 -3.13
N LEU A 189 0.01 -17.81 -2.07
CA LEU A 189 0.30 -17.25 -0.77
C LEU A 189 1.44 -18.00 -0.06
N LEU A 190 1.44 -19.32 -0.09
CA LEU A 190 2.54 -20.14 0.39
C LEU A 190 3.83 -19.83 -0.39
N GLY A 191 3.72 -19.69 -1.71
CA GLY A 191 4.85 -19.36 -2.60
C GLY A 191 5.48 -18.00 -2.33
N VAL A 192 4.73 -17.00 -1.85
CA VAL A 192 5.29 -15.69 -1.43
C VAL A 192 5.80 -15.69 0.00
N GLY A 193 5.63 -16.81 0.73
CA GLY A 193 6.25 -17.04 2.03
C GLY A 193 5.32 -16.98 3.23
N ALA A 194 4.00 -17.10 3.04
CA ALA A 194 3.09 -17.32 4.16
C ALA A 194 3.41 -18.66 4.85
N ASP A 195 3.46 -18.67 6.19
CA ASP A 195 3.70 -19.90 6.93
C ASP A 195 2.45 -20.78 6.94
N GLN A 196 1.26 -20.19 7.02
CA GLN A 196 -0.03 -20.87 7.03
C GLN A 196 -1.06 -20.06 6.22
N VAL A 197 -2.08 -20.76 5.69
CA VAL A 197 -3.18 -20.14 4.94
C VAL A 197 -4.50 -20.71 5.43
N ILE A 198 -5.42 -19.83 5.83
CA ILE A 198 -6.79 -20.14 6.21
C ILE A 198 -7.73 -19.72 5.07
N ILE A 199 -8.68 -20.57 4.70
CA ILE A 199 -9.70 -20.29 3.69
C ILE A 199 -10.98 -19.87 4.38
N ALA A 200 -11.18 -18.54 4.53
CA ALA A 200 -12.39 -17.98 5.14
C ALA A 200 -13.65 -18.43 4.37
N GLY A 201 -14.68 -18.82 5.12
CA GLY A 201 -15.93 -19.38 4.58
C GLY A 201 -15.94 -20.89 4.37
N ARG A 202 -14.77 -21.57 4.48
CA ARG A 202 -14.66 -23.02 4.55
C ARG A 202 -14.18 -23.49 5.91
N GLU A 203 -13.31 -22.71 6.53
CA GLU A 203 -12.73 -22.95 7.84
C GLU A 203 -13.28 -21.94 8.85
N ASP A 204 -13.43 -22.37 10.09
CA ASP A 204 -13.62 -21.44 11.21
C ASP A 204 -12.31 -20.70 11.47
N VAL A 205 -12.30 -19.41 11.14
CA VAL A 205 -11.07 -18.60 11.17
C VAL A 205 -10.55 -18.47 12.59
N GLN A 206 -11.45 -18.26 13.57
CA GLN A 206 -11.06 -18.11 14.98
C GLN A 206 -10.47 -19.41 15.53
N GLN A 207 -11.14 -20.53 15.29
CA GLN A 207 -10.66 -21.85 15.73
C GLN A 207 -9.33 -22.21 15.08
N SER A 208 -9.19 -21.99 13.78
CA SER A 208 -7.93 -22.24 13.05
C SER A 208 -6.77 -21.43 13.61
N ILE A 209 -6.99 -20.15 13.96
CA ILE A 209 -5.96 -19.33 14.59
C ILE A 209 -5.54 -19.92 15.93
N PHE A 210 -6.48 -20.35 16.77
CA PHE A 210 -6.13 -20.99 18.06
C PHE A 210 -5.35 -22.29 17.87
N GLU A 211 -5.73 -23.12 16.92
CA GLU A 211 -5.00 -24.36 16.62
C GLU A 211 -3.56 -24.08 16.20
N LEU A 212 -3.36 -23.11 15.28
CA LEU A 212 -2.05 -22.72 14.78
C LEU A 212 -1.17 -22.00 15.82
N THR A 213 -1.78 -21.48 16.89
CA THR A 213 -1.09 -20.73 17.95
C THR A 213 -1.09 -21.46 19.30
N ALA A 214 -1.30 -22.78 19.30
CA ALA A 214 -1.37 -23.62 20.51
C ALA A 214 -2.37 -23.08 21.57
N GLY A 215 -3.50 -22.55 21.15
CA GLY A 215 -4.56 -22.02 22.00
C GLY A 215 -4.34 -20.61 22.53
N LEU A 216 -3.20 -19.97 22.22
CA LEU A 216 -2.82 -18.67 22.78
C LEU A 216 -3.43 -17.47 22.03
N GLY A 217 -3.78 -17.65 20.75
CA GLY A 217 -4.16 -16.58 19.84
C GLY A 217 -2.95 -15.85 19.24
N THR A 218 -3.20 -14.93 18.31
CA THR A 218 -2.17 -14.19 17.57
C THR A 218 -1.78 -12.88 18.25
N GLU A 219 -0.51 -12.49 18.16
CA GLU A 219 -0.02 -11.22 18.68
C GLU A 219 -0.55 -10.03 17.87
N VAL A 220 -0.71 -10.18 16.55
CA VAL A 220 -1.13 -9.11 15.66
C VAL A 220 -2.19 -9.60 14.68
N ILE A 221 -3.25 -8.82 14.54
CA ILE A 221 -4.17 -8.86 13.40
C ILE A 221 -3.86 -7.66 12.52
N TYR A 222 -3.56 -7.89 11.24
CA TYR A 222 -3.36 -6.88 10.20
C TYR A 222 -4.50 -7.00 9.19
N ASP A 223 -5.52 -6.16 9.36
CA ASP A 223 -6.82 -6.31 8.70
C ASP A 223 -7.11 -5.24 7.66
N ALA A 224 -7.38 -5.68 6.41
CA ALA A 224 -7.83 -4.85 5.30
C ALA A 224 -9.33 -4.89 5.08
N VAL A 225 -10.06 -5.80 5.75
CA VAL A 225 -11.43 -6.13 5.41
C VAL A 225 -12.44 -5.37 6.26
N ALA A 226 -12.19 -5.30 7.57
CA ALA A 226 -13.16 -4.83 8.54
C ALA A 226 -14.50 -5.63 8.47
N GLY A 227 -15.61 -5.06 8.87
CA GLY A 227 -16.94 -5.71 8.75
C GLY A 227 -17.17 -6.84 9.74
N PRO A 228 -18.14 -7.72 9.47
CA PRO A 228 -18.59 -8.74 10.43
C PRO A 228 -17.52 -9.72 10.90
N GLY A 229 -16.57 -10.10 10.02
CA GLY A 229 -15.50 -11.03 10.35
C GLY A 229 -14.44 -10.47 11.32
N LEU A 230 -14.43 -9.16 11.59
CA LEU A 230 -13.48 -8.58 12.53
C LEU A 230 -13.71 -9.05 13.97
N GLU A 231 -14.94 -9.36 14.37
CA GLU A 231 -15.26 -9.86 15.70
C GLU A 231 -14.50 -11.16 16.00
N GLU A 232 -14.51 -12.13 15.08
CA GLU A 232 -13.81 -13.41 15.22
C GLU A 232 -12.31 -13.20 15.37
N LEU A 233 -11.75 -12.29 14.59
CA LEU A 233 -10.33 -11.93 14.65
C LEU A 233 -9.95 -11.29 15.98
N VAL A 234 -10.79 -10.40 16.51
CA VAL A 234 -10.57 -9.78 17.82
C VAL A 234 -10.59 -10.85 18.92
N TRP A 235 -11.53 -11.81 18.89
CA TRP A 235 -11.55 -12.94 19.82
C TRP A 235 -10.32 -13.85 19.69
N ALA A 236 -9.75 -13.99 18.52
CA ALA A 236 -8.54 -14.78 18.26
C ALA A 236 -7.23 -14.05 18.62
N THR A 237 -7.31 -12.77 19.05
CA THR A 237 -6.13 -12.00 19.42
C THR A 237 -5.66 -12.35 20.82
N LYS A 238 -4.35 -12.54 20.99
CA LYS A 238 -3.70 -12.84 22.26
C LYS A 238 -3.82 -11.66 23.25
N ARG A 239 -3.72 -11.94 24.53
CA ARG A 239 -3.68 -10.89 25.56
C ARG A 239 -2.54 -9.90 25.28
N PHE A 240 -2.86 -8.60 25.36
CA PHE A 240 -2.00 -7.47 25.00
C PHE A 240 -1.63 -7.37 23.50
N GLY A 241 -2.27 -8.17 22.66
CA GLY A 241 -2.07 -8.11 21.21
C GLY A 241 -2.67 -6.86 20.57
N HIS A 242 -2.42 -6.72 19.27
CA HIS A 242 -2.83 -5.59 18.46
C HIS A 242 -3.80 -6.02 17.36
N VAL A 243 -4.87 -5.27 17.18
CA VAL A 243 -5.74 -5.34 16.00
C VAL A 243 -5.55 -4.04 15.22
N ILE A 244 -5.03 -4.15 14.01
CA ILE A 244 -4.72 -3.01 13.15
C ILE A 244 -5.57 -3.08 11.89
N VAL A 245 -6.60 -2.24 11.83
CA VAL A 245 -7.47 -2.10 10.67
C VAL A 245 -6.90 -1.00 9.78
N TYR A 246 -6.49 -1.36 8.56
CA TYR A 246 -5.91 -0.42 7.60
C TYR A 246 -6.73 -0.29 6.31
N GLY A 247 -7.86 -0.98 6.22
CA GLY A 247 -8.75 -0.94 5.06
C GLY A 247 -10.19 -1.31 5.43
N HIS A 248 -11.08 -1.13 4.47
CA HIS A 248 -12.55 -1.32 4.64
C HIS A 248 -13.14 -2.10 3.46
N LEU A 249 -12.47 -3.15 2.99
CA LEU A 249 -12.89 -3.90 1.79
C LEU A 249 -14.25 -4.60 1.94
N GLY A 250 -14.68 -4.87 3.17
CA GLY A 250 -15.93 -5.56 3.47
C GLY A 250 -17.00 -4.70 4.14
N ALA A 251 -16.76 -3.41 4.39
CA ALA A 251 -17.55 -2.66 5.38
C ALA A 251 -17.89 -1.22 5.03
N LEU A 252 -17.84 -0.80 3.77
CA LEU A 252 -18.21 0.59 3.41
C LEU A 252 -19.61 0.98 3.85
N GLU A 253 -20.51 0.01 4.07
CA GLU A 253 -21.90 0.20 4.49
C GLU A 253 -22.21 -0.33 5.90
N TYR A 254 -21.22 -0.94 6.60
CA TYR A 254 -21.46 -1.61 7.88
C TYR A 254 -20.67 -0.97 9.01
N CYS A 255 -21.35 -0.74 10.12
CA CYS A 255 -20.69 -0.47 11.39
C CYS A 255 -19.99 -1.75 11.86
N THR A 256 -18.66 -1.71 11.95
CA THR A 256 -17.91 -2.82 12.54
C THR A 256 -18.06 -2.78 14.05
N LEU A 257 -18.72 -3.79 14.60
CA LEU A 257 -18.87 -3.94 16.05
C LEU A 257 -17.58 -4.53 16.64
N LEU A 258 -16.98 -3.82 17.58
CA LEU A 258 -15.88 -4.36 18.38
C LEU A 258 -16.46 -5.11 19.58
N PRO A 259 -16.08 -6.39 19.79
CA PRO A 259 -16.52 -7.16 20.95
C PRO A 259 -15.81 -6.63 22.21
N LEU A 260 -16.40 -5.67 22.89
CA LEU A 260 -15.83 -5.04 24.08
C LEU A 260 -15.44 -6.06 25.16
N GLY A 261 -16.17 -7.19 25.26
CA GLY A 261 -15.81 -8.29 26.15
C GLY A 261 -14.43 -8.88 25.86
N ALA A 262 -14.13 -9.15 24.58
CA ALA A 262 -12.81 -9.64 24.18
C ALA A 262 -11.72 -8.59 24.43
N CYS A 263 -11.99 -7.34 24.10
CA CYS A 263 -11.05 -6.24 24.32
C CYS A 263 -10.73 -6.07 25.80
N PHE A 264 -11.74 -6.13 26.69
CA PHE A 264 -11.59 -6.02 28.13
C PHE A 264 -10.81 -7.22 28.71
N LEU A 265 -11.23 -8.46 28.41
CA LEU A 265 -10.63 -9.67 28.97
C LEU A 265 -9.18 -9.85 28.53
N ARG A 266 -8.83 -9.39 27.34
CA ARG A 266 -7.50 -9.60 26.73
C ARG A 266 -6.63 -8.34 26.70
N ALA A 267 -7.15 -7.19 27.13
CA ALA A 267 -6.45 -5.91 27.10
C ALA A 267 -5.86 -5.61 25.71
N ILE A 268 -6.64 -5.84 24.65
CA ILE A 268 -6.23 -5.70 23.26
C ILE A 268 -6.11 -4.21 22.90
N LYS A 269 -5.11 -3.86 22.10
CA LYS A 269 -4.97 -2.54 21.51
C LYS A 269 -5.61 -2.54 20.12
N VAL A 270 -6.67 -1.78 19.93
CA VAL A 270 -7.36 -1.67 18.65
C VAL A 270 -7.02 -0.36 17.98
N HIS A 271 -6.43 -0.45 16.79
CA HIS A 271 -6.18 0.66 15.89
C HIS A 271 -7.22 0.60 14.78
N SER A 272 -8.35 1.26 14.98
CA SER A 272 -9.56 1.13 14.14
C SER A 272 -9.44 1.78 12.76
N SER A 273 -8.40 2.59 12.54
CA SER A 273 -8.12 3.25 11.27
C SER A 273 -6.65 3.62 11.21
N PHE A 274 -5.81 2.66 10.88
CA PHE A 274 -4.38 2.89 10.67
C PHE A 274 -4.13 3.35 9.24
N GLN A 275 -3.37 4.42 9.09
CA GLN A 275 -2.91 4.92 7.80
C GLN A 275 -1.38 5.07 7.79
N VAL A 276 -0.77 4.85 6.63
CA VAL A 276 0.67 5.09 6.45
C VAL A 276 1.06 6.53 6.79
N PHE A 277 0.14 7.46 6.59
CA PHE A 277 0.28 8.89 6.90
C PHE A 277 0.45 9.20 8.38
N ASP A 278 0.06 8.30 9.30
CA ASP A 278 0.36 8.42 10.73
C ASP A 278 1.87 8.47 11.02
N PHE A 279 2.68 8.05 10.05
CA PHE A 279 4.15 8.06 10.12
C PHE A 279 4.78 8.95 9.05
N THR A 280 4.31 8.91 7.81
CA THR A 280 4.89 9.71 6.72
C THR A 280 4.45 11.17 6.74
N GLY A 281 3.37 11.46 7.46
CA GLY A 281 2.77 12.79 7.53
C GLY A 281 1.77 13.05 6.41
N HIS A 282 0.83 13.94 6.69
CA HIS A 282 -0.15 14.45 5.73
C HIS A 282 -0.56 15.86 6.13
N PRO A 283 0.08 16.91 5.58
CA PRO A 283 -0.09 18.28 6.07
C PRO A 283 -1.54 18.79 6.05
N ARG A 284 -2.33 18.45 5.02
CA ARG A 284 -3.74 18.86 4.89
C ARG A 284 -4.64 18.24 5.94
N LEU A 285 -4.30 17.04 6.45
CA LEU A 285 -5.01 16.38 7.55
C LEU A 285 -4.39 16.65 8.93
N GLY A 286 -3.33 17.44 9.00
CA GLY A 286 -2.62 17.75 10.24
C GLY A 286 -1.74 16.64 10.78
N PHE A 287 -1.46 15.58 10.02
CA PHE A 287 -0.57 14.52 10.43
C PHE A 287 0.89 14.94 10.26
N GLN A 288 1.64 14.85 11.34
CA GLN A 288 3.07 15.18 11.31
C GLN A 288 3.92 13.96 11.01
N ALA A 289 4.91 14.14 10.13
CA ALA A 289 5.85 13.08 9.82
C ALA A 289 6.70 12.68 11.03
N LYS A 290 6.80 11.38 11.31
CA LYS A 290 7.73 10.80 12.28
C LYS A 290 9.06 10.50 11.57
N THR A 291 9.82 11.55 11.27
CA THR A 291 11.01 11.51 10.41
C THR A 291 11.95 10.36 10.74
N ALA A 292 12.26 10.12 12.03
CA ALA A 292 13.14 9.04 12.43
C ALA A 292 12.60 7.65 12.07
N ALA A 293 11.30 7.42 12.18
CA ALA A 293 10.66 6.16 11.77
C ALA A 293 10.66 6.01 10.25
N VAL A 294 10.42 7.10 9.52
CA VAL A 294 10.46 7.10 8.06
C VAL A 294 11.86 6.75 7.55
N GLU A 295 12.91 7.31 8.13
CA GLU A 295 14.29 7.00 7.73
C GLU A 295 14.70 5.53 8.08
N ARG A 296 14.23 5.00 9.21
CA ARG A 296 14.40 3.56 9.51
C ARG A 296 13.69 2.68 8.48
N ALA A 297 12.44 3.04 8.12
CA ALA A 297 11.68 2.33 7.10
C ALA A 297 12.37 2.35 5.74
N LYS A 298 12.79 3.54 5.28
CA LYS A 298 13.54 3.70 4.02
C LYS A 298 14.76 2.79 3.98
N LYS A 299 15.57 2.82 5.05
CA LYS A 299 16.76 1.97 5.12
C LYS A 299 16.43 0.48 5.09
N PHE A 300 15.49 0.03 5.93
CA PHE A 300 15.11 -1.38 6.03
C PHE A 300 14.54 -1.91 4.70
N ILE A 301 13.67 -1.13 4.06
CA ILE A 301 13.05 -1.47 2.78
C ILE A 301 14.10 -1.49 1.66
N SER A 302 14.96 -0.47 1.57
CA SER A 302 16.03 -0.42 0.56
C SER A 302 16.99 -1.59 0.68
N ASP A 303 17.44 -1.91 1.89
CA ASP A 303 18.33 -3.06 2.15
C ASP A 303 17.64 -4.38 1.78
N GLY A 304 16.35 -4.51 2.11
CA GLY A 304 15.55 -5.68 1.80
C GLY A 304 15.30 -5.87 0.29
N LEU A 305 15.09 -4.78 -0.45
CA LEU A 305 14.96 -4.83 -1.92
C LEU A 305 16.30 -5.16 -2.59
N ALA A 306 17.40 -4.59 -2.10
CA ALA A 306 18.74 -4.86 -2.62
C ALA A 306 19.18 -6.31 -2.40
N SER A 307 18.84 -6.89 -1.25
CA SER A 307 19.13 -8.28 -0.89
C SER A 307 18.10 -9.29 -1.42
N LYS A 308 17.06 -8.84 -2.15
CA LYS A 308 15.94 -9.66 -2.64
C LYS A 308 15.10 -10.32 -1.53
N LEU A 309 15.14 -9.77 -0.32
CA LEU A 309 14.26 -10.16 0.77
C LEU A 309 12.82 -9.74 0.49
N PHE A 310 12.65 -8.59 -0.19
CA PHE A 310 11.39 -8.10 -0.70
C PHE A 310 11.35 -8.15 -2.22
N SER A 311 10.17 -8.45 -2.75
CA SER A 311 9.93 -8.48 -4.20
C SER A 311 8.50 -8.07 -4.53
N ALA A 312 8.31 -7.44 -5.68
CA ALA A 312 6.98 -7.17 -6.19
C ALA A 312 6.34 -8.46 -6.73
N LYS A 313 5.13 -8.79 -6.24
CA LYS A 313 4.27 -9.76 -6.91
C LYS A 313 3.39 -8.98 -7.89
N ILE A 314 3.71 -9.04 -9.16
CA ILE A 314 2.94 -8.43 -10.24
C ILE A 314 1.93 -9.46 -10.75
N ASP A 315 0.66 -9.10 -10.78
CA ASP A 315 -0.40 -9.91 -11.36
C ASP A 315 -0.53 -9.64 -12.85
N ARG A 316 -0.66 -8.37 -13.22
CA ARG A 316 -0.81 -7.95 -14.62
C ARG A 316 -0.12 -6.62 -14.89
N VAL A 317 0.45 -6.51 -16.10
CA VAL A 317 1.01 -5.27 -16.63
C VAL A 317 0.18 -4.86 -17.85
N PHE A 318 -0.26 -3.62 -17.86
CA PHE A 318 -0.85 -2.92 -18.99
C PHE A 318 0.21 -2.00 -19.62
N PHE A 319 0.02 -1.58 -20.87
CA PHE A 319 1.03 -0.83 -21.60
C PHE A 319 0.48 0.47 -22.15
N GLY A 320 1.11 1.59 -21.79
CA GLY A 320 0.68 2.93 -22.18
C GLY A 320 -0.51 3.45 -21.36
N LEU A 321 -0.63 4.78 -21.33
CA LEU A 321 -1.74 5.44 -20.61
C LEU A 321 -3.12 5.09 -21.19
N ASP A 322 -3.20 4.70 -22.47
CA ASP A 322 -4.46 4.31 -23.11
C ASP A 322 -5.11 3.08 -22.46
N GLU A 323 -4.31 2.20 -21.84
CA GLU A 323 -4.83 1.04 -21.11
C GLU A 323 -5.14 1.33 -19.63
N TYR A 324 -4.91 2.55 -19.15
CA TYR A 324 -5.07 2.90 -17.74
C TYR A 324 -6.48 2.62 -17.19
N ALA A 325 -7.53 3.04 -17.92
CA ALA A 325 -8.91 2.76 -17.52
C ALA A 325 -9.24 1.25 -17.51
N ALA A 326 -8.61 0.46 -18.38
CA ALA A 326 -8.73 -1.00 -18.37
C ALA A 326 -8.05 -1.63 -17.15
N ALA A 327 -6.90 -1.08 -16.71
CA ALA A 327 -6.25 -1.51 -15.48
C ALA A 327 -7.14 -1.26 -14.25
N HIS A 328 -7.85 -0.13 -14.18
CA HIS A 328 -8.84 0.16 -13.13
C HIS A 328 -9.99 -0.85 -13.14
N ARG A 329 -10.60 -1.10 -14.31
CA ARG A 329 -11.68 -2.12 -14.45
C ARG A 329 -11.22 -3.50 -14.01
N TYR A 330 -10.01 -3.88 -14.36
CA TYR A 330 -9.46 -5.16 -13.93
C TYR A 330 -9.28 -5.22 -12.40
N MET A 331 -8.85 -4.13 -11.77
CA MET A 331 -8.74 -4.09 -10.31
C MET A 331 -10.10 -4.22 -9.60
N GLU A 332 -11.18 -3.75 -10.22
CA GLU A 332 -12.54 -3.85 -9.67
C GLU A 332 -13.06 -5.29 -9.61
N THR A 333 -12.54 -6.22 -10.43
CA THR A 333 -12.92 -7.65 -10.39
C THR A 333 -12.48 -8.33 -9.09
N ASN A 334 -11.46 -7.84 -8.40
CA ASN A 334 -10.85 -8.43 -7.21
C ASN A 334 -10.22 -9.82 -7.43
N ASP A 335 -9.93 -10.21 -8.68
CA ASP A 335 -9.35 -11.51 -9.03
C ASP A 335 -7.83 -11.54 -8.87
N GLN A 336 -7.18 -10.38 -8.89
CA GLN A 336 -5.73 -10.23 -8.88
C GLN A 336 -5.05 -10.86 -7.65
N ILE A 337 -3.81 -11.31 -7.87
CA ILE A 337 -2.88 -11.72 -6.81
C ILE A 337 -1.65 -10.82 -6.85
N GLY A 338 -1.60 -9.82 -5.98
CA GLY A 338 -0.53 -8.82 -5.97
C GLY A 338 -0.93 -7.51 -6.63
N LYS A 339 -0.01 -6.91 -7.37
CA LYS A 339 -0.12 -5.56 -7.92
C LYS A 339 -0.46 -5.57 -9.41
N ILE A 340 -1.25 -4.60 -9.82
CA ILE A 340 -1.51 -4.26 -11.23
C ILE A 340 -0.68 -3.02 -11.55
N ALA A 341 -0.03 -3.00 -12.69
CA ALA A 341 0.79 -1.88 -13.11
C ALA A 341 0.53 -1.48 -14.57
N VAL A 342 0.88 -0.25 -14.90
CA VAL A 342 0.93 0.25 -16.27
C VAL A 342 2.37 0.65 -16.57
N ALA A 343 3.00 -0.01 -17.53
CA ALA A 343 4.30 0.37 -18.05
C ALA A 343 4.11 1.48 -19.09
N LEU A 344 4.85 2.57 -18.94
CA LEU A 344 4.86 3.66 -19.90
C LEU A 344 6.01 3.44 -20.89
N SER A 345 5.71 3.54 -22.18
CA SER A 345 6.73 3.50 -23.21
C SER A 345 7.57 4.78 -23.13
N ASN A 346 8.88 4.64 -23.10
CA ASN A 346 9.81 5.76 -23.28
C ASN A 346 9.88 6.13 -24.76
#